data_ee1910643bbc71920b57901029644cbe
#
_entry.id   ee1910643bbc71920b57901029644cbe
#
_cell.length_a   1.000
_cell.length_b   1.000
_cell.length_c   1.000
_cell.angle_alpha   90.00
_cell.angle_beta   90.00
_cell.angle_gamma   90.00
#
_symmetry.space_group_name_H-M   'P 1'
#
loop_
_entity.id
_entity.type
_entity.pdbx_description
1 polymer ?
#
loop_
_entity_poly.entity_id
_entity_poly.type
_entity_poly.pdbx_seq_one_letter_code
_entity_poly.pdbx_strand_id
1 'polypeptide(L)'
;MTAKECEHLGKQVDLVTPNGFENSFTPSEEDLPAKRQQGREKLSKVAQALLGRAVAEDALIVGISGRYEFKNKGWDVFIEALGRLNRDADNKRDILAFIRFRQDTRVQIGNY
;
A
#
# COMPACT_ATOMS: atom_id res chain seq x y z
N MET A 1 4.76 -19.76 -2.49
CA MET A 1 5.59 -19.96 -1.27
C MET A 1 5.16 -21.21 -0.54
N THR A 2 3.93 -21.32 -0.12
CA THR A 2 3.41 -22.47 0.66
C THR A 2 3.64 -23.86 0.01
N ALA A 3 3.53 -23.96 -1.33
CA ALA A 3 3.82 -25.21 -2.03
C ALA A 3 5.26 -25.69 -1.81
N LYS A 4 6.25 -24.78 -1.96
CA LYS A 4 7.66 -25.10 -1.73
C LYS A 4 7.95 -25.45 -0.27
N GLU A 5 7.26 -24.79 0.67
CA GLU A 5 7.38 -25.11 2.10
C GLU A 5 6.85 -26.52 2.40
N CYS A 6 5.73 -26.92 1.80
CA CYS A 6 5.24 -28.30 1.90
C CYS A 6 6.20 -29.31 1.34
N GLU A 7 6.82 -29.04 0.17
CA GLU A 7 7.83 -29.90 -0.43
C GLU A 7 9.07 -30.05 0.46
N HIS A 8 9.53 -28.96 1.10
CA HIS A 8 10.64 -29.02 2.06
C HIS A 8 10.31 -29.86 3.30
N LEU A 9 9.03 -29.95 3.67
CA LEU A 9 8.55 -30.83 4.73
C LEU A 9 8.25 -32.26 4.26
N GLY A 10 8.65 -32.60 3.04
CA GLY A 10 8.48 -33.94 2.47
C GLY A 10 7.06 -34.26 1.97
N LYS A 11 6.19 -33.24 1.88
CA LYS A 11 4.83 -33.42 1.35
C LYS A 11 4.74 -32.90 -0.09
N GLN A 12 4.46 -33.77 -1.02
CA GLN A 12 4.16 -33.36 -2.39
C GLN A 12 2.82 -32.61 -2.44
N VAL A 13 2.77 -31.53 -3.22
CA VAL A 13 1.57 -30.69 -3.35
C VAL A 13 0.76 -31.16 -4.55
N ASP A 14 -0.48 -31.54 -4.31
CA ASP A 14 -1.38 -32.05 -5.34
C ASP A 14 -1.92 -30.92 -6.24
N LEU A 15 -2.18 -29.74 -5.66
CA LEU A 15 -2.74 -28.60 -6.38
C LEU A 15 -2.31 -27.29 -5.77
N VAL A 16 -1.97 -26.30 -6.60
CA VAL A 16 -1.70 -24.91 -6.19
C VAL A 16 -2.87 -24.03 -6.67
N THR A 17 -3.55 -23.42 -5.73
CA THR A 17 -4.63 -22.45 -6.00
C THR A 17 -4.15 -21.04 -5.69
N PRO A 18 -3.70 -20.24 -6.68
CA PRO A 18 -3.30 -18.86 -6.44
C PRO A 18 -4.52 -18.01 -6.06
N ASN A 19 -4.24 -16.90 -5.37
CA ASN A 19 -5.29 -15.91 -5.11
C ASN A 19 -5.88 -15.41 -6.44
N GLY A 20 -7.20 -15.38 -6.50
CA GLY A 20 -7.92 -14.80 -7.62
C GLY A 20 -8.00 -13.28 -7.53
N PHE A 21 -8.23 -12.64 -8.66
CA PHE A 21 -8.57 -11.23 -8.76
C PHE A 21 -9.89 -11.09 -9.55
N GLU A 22 -10.77 -10.27 -9.01
CA GLU A 22 -12.07 -9.99 -9.68
C GLU A 22 -11.89 -8.87 -10.71
N ASN A 23 -11.95 -9.22 -11.97
CA ASN A 23 -11.70 -8.28 -13.08
C ASN A 23 -12.70 -7.11 -13.12
N SER A 24 -13.92 -7.29 -12.57
CA SER A 24 -14.91 -6.21 -12.48
C SER A 24 -14.45 -5.03 -11.64
N PHE A 25 -13.42 -5.19 -10.79
CA PHE A 25 -12.80 -4.08 -10.03
C PHE A 25 -11.85 -3.23 -10.87
N THR A 26 -11.46 -3.72 -12.04
CA THR A 26 -10.58 -2.98 -12.93
C THR A 26 -11.43 -2.05 -13.81
N PRO A 27 -11.17 -0.73 -13.81
CA PRO A 27 -11.85 0.16 -14.75
C PRO A 27 -11.43 -0.18 -16.18
N SER A 28 -12.31 0.14 -17.14
CA SER A 28 -11.98 0.05 -18.56
C SER A 28 -10.78 0.96 -18.88
N GLU A 29 -10.09 0.72 -19.99
CA GLU A 29 -9.00 1.61 -20.44
C GLU A 29 -9.49 3.03 -20.68
N GLU A 30 -10.72 3.19 -21.17
CA GLU A 30 -11.37 4.49 -21.41
C GLU A 30 -11.65 5.24 -20.10
N ASP A 31 -12.09 4.54 -19.06
CA ASP A 31 -12.45 5.12 -17.75
C ASP A 31 -11.23 5.37 -16.86
N LEU A 32 -10.12 4.67 -17.12
CA LEU A 32 -8.95 4.69 -16.26
C LEU A 32 -8.40 6.08 -15.98
N PRO A 33 -8.25 6.98 -16.97
CA PRO A 33 -7.73 8.34 -16.74
C PRO A 33 -8.64 9.14 -15.79
N ALA A 34 -9.96 9.11 -16.01
CA ALA A 34 -10.93 9.81 -15.19
C ALA A 34 -10.95 9.27 -13.75
N LYS A 35 -10.92 7.96 -13.60
CA LYS A 35 -10.87 7.30 -12.27
C LYS A 35 -9.57 7.59 -11.52
N ARG A 36 -8.45 7.63 -12.22
CA ARG A 36 -7.15 8.02 -11.63
C ARG A 36 -7.17 9.47 -11.16
N GLN A 37 -7.71 10.38 -11.95
CA GLN A 37 -7.84 11.78 -11.57
C GLN A 37 -8.74 11.94 -10.33
N GLN A 38 -9.91 11.29 -10.33
CA GLN A 38 -10.81 11.30 -9.17
C GLN A 38 -10.15 10.73 -7.91
N GLY A 39 -9.40 9.63 -8.04
CA GLY A 39 -8.64 9.05 -6.93
C GLY A 39 -7.59 10.01 -6.40
N ARG A 40 -6.83 10.67 -7.30
CA ARG A 40 -5.82 11.66 -6.95
C ARG A 40 -6.42 12.83 -6.18
N GLU A 41 -7.53 13.39 -6.65
CA GLU A 41 -8.21 14.50 -5.98
C GLU A 41 -8.67 14.13 -4.57
N LYS A 42 -9.24 12.93 -4.40
CA LYS A 42 -9.65 12.44 -3.07
C LYS A 42 -8.47 12.32 -2.12
N LEU A 43 -7.37 11.71 -2.57
CA LEU A 43 -6.17 11.54 -1.76
C LEU A 43 -5.52 12.88 -1.42
N SER A 44 -5.45 13.80 -2.37
CA SER A 44 -4.93 15.15 -2.16
C SER A 44 -5.76 15.92 -1.12
N LYS A 45 -7.09 15.84 -1.19
CA LYS A 45 -7.97 16.47 -0.19
C LYS A 45 -7.74 15.91 1.22
N VAL A 46 -7.60 14.59 1.34
CA VAL A 46 -7.28 13.97 2.63
C VAL A 46 -5.93 14.44 3.15
N ALA A 47 -4.92 14.47 2.29
CA ALA A 47 -3.59 14.94 2.66
C ALA A 47 -3.59 16.41 3.08
N GLN A 48 -4.26 17.28 2.34
CA GLN A 48 -4.40 18.70 2.68
C GLN A 48 -5.06 18.89 4.05
N ALA A 49 -6.11 18.12 4.33
CA ALA A 49 -6.80 18.18 5.63
C ALA A 49 -5.88 17.73 6.78
N LEU A 50 -5.05 16.72 6.58
CA LEU A 50 -4.14 16.21 7.61
C LEU A 50 -2.88 17.06 7.78
N LEU A 51 -2.34 17.61 6.71
CA LEU A 51 -1.10 18.37 6.72
C LEU A 51 -1.32 19.88 6.98
N GLY A 52 -2.53 20.37 6.87
CA GLY A 52 -2.85 21.77 7.02
C GLY A 52 -2.26 22.67 5.91
N ARG A 53 -1.83 22.10 4.79
CA ARG A 53 -1.24 22.81 3.65
C ARG A 53 -1.68 22.22 2.31
N ALA A 54 -1.59 23.02 1.27
CA ALA A 54 -1.86 22.55 -0.08
C ALA A 54 -0.83 21.49 -0.52
N VAL A 55 -1.28 20.55 -1.33
CA VAL A 55 -0.46 19.54 -1.99
C VAL A 55 -0.21 19.98 -3.43
N ALA A 56 1.03 19.92 -3.89
CA ALA A 56 1.38 20.26 -5.26
C ALA A 56 0.65 19.33 -6.26
N GLU A 57 0.20 19.90 -7.37
CA GLU A 57 -0.54 19.14 -8.40
C GLU A 57 0.28 17.99 -8.99
N ASP A 58 1.58 18.18 -9.14
CA ASP A 58 2.52 17.21 -9.68
C ASP A 58 3.09 16.27 -8.60
N ALA A 59 2.70 16.40 -7.32
CA ALA A 59 3.18 15.53 -6.26
C ALA A 59 3.01 14.06 -6.62
N LEU A 60 4.05 13.25 -6.39
CA LEU A 60 3.98 11.81 -6.57
C LEU A 60 3.20 11.18 -5.41
N ILE A 61 2.12 10.48 -5.74
CA ILE A 61 1.34 9.75 -4.75
C ILE A 61 1.79 8.29 -4.76
N VAL A 62 2.29 7.82 -3.63
CA VAL A 62 2.72 6.43 -3.42
C VAL A 62 2.00 5.86 -2.20
N GLY A 63 1.82 4.56 -2.16
CA GLY A 63 1.13 3.93 -1.04
C GLY A 63 1.51 2.48 -0.83
N ILE A 64 1.46 2.06 0.42
CA ILE A 64 1.56 0.67 0.84
C ILE A 64 0.37 0.32 1.72
N SER A 65 -0.19 -0.88 1.53
CA SER A 65 -1.28 -1.35 2.36
C SER A 65 -1.11 -2.81 2.74
N GLY A 66 -1.61 -3.18 3.91
CA GLY A 66 -1.54 -4.55 4.39
C GLY A 66 -2.00 -4.68 5.84
N ARG A 67 -1.84 -5.88 6.41
CA ARG A 67 -1.98 -6.10 7.85
C ARG A 67 -0.81 -5.42 8.57
N TYR A 68 -1.00 -5.09 9.85
CA TYR A 68 0.06 -4.50 10.68
C TYR A 68 1.16 -5.53 10.99
N GLU A 69 1.99 -5.81 9.99
CA GLU A 69 3.14 -6.72 10.07
C GLU A 69 4.35 -5.98 9.48
N PHE A 70 5.00 -5.18 10.31
CA PHE A 70 5.98 -4.17 9.89
C PHE A 70 7.06 -4.72 8.95
N LYS A 71 7.74 -5.80 9.32
CA LYS A 71 8.80 -6.40 8.51
C LYS A 71 8.24 -7.28 7.39
N ASN A 72 7.26 -8.14 7.70
CA ASN A 72 6.72 -9.10 6.73
C ASN A 72 6.03 -8.45 5.54
N LYS A 73 5.54 -7.23 5.69
CA LYS A 73 4.90 -6.45 4.63
C LYS A 73 5.84 -5.43 3.98
N GLY A 74 7.11 -5.38 4.40
CA GLY A 74 8.13 -4.51 3.81
C GLY A 74 7.91 -3.02 4.12
N TRP A 75 7.24 -2.68 5.22
CA TRP A 75 7.02 -1.28 5.59
C TRP A 75 8.31 -0.59 6.00
N ASP A 76 9.23 -1.30 6.62
CA ASP A 76 10.58 -0.86 6.92
C ASP A 76 11.33 -0.45 5.65
N VAL A 77 11.29 -1.30 4.62
CA VAL A 77 11.90 -1.04 3.32
C VAL A 77 11.24 0.17 2.64
N PHE A 78 9.91 0.26 2.69
CA PHE A 78 9.17 1.38 2.12
C PHE A 78 9.53 2.71 2.78
N ILE A 79 9.58 2.75 4.13
CA ILE A 79 9.94 3.95 4.88
C ILE A 79 11.40 4.34 4.62
N GLU A 80 12.31 3.36 4.58
CA GLU A 80 13.72 3.64 4.27
C GLU A 80 13.89 4.18 2.85
N ALA A 81 13.18 3.62 1.88
CA ALA A 81 13.18 4.13 0.49
C ALA A 81 12.72 5.59 0.42
N LEU A 82 11.63 5.92 1.12
CA LEU A 82 11.17 7.31 1.22
C LEU A 82 12.21 8.22 1.90
N GLY A 83 12.88 7.73 2.95
CA GLY A 83 13.95 8.47 3.61
C GLY A 83 15.15 8.72 2.70
N ARG A 84 15.49 7.78 1.81
CA ARG A 84 16.54 7.97 0.80
C ARG A 84 16.13 9.01 -0.25
N LEU A 85 14.91 8.90 -0.78
CA LEU A 85 14.37 9.87 -1.73
C LEU A 85 14.28 11.29 -1.15
N ASN A 86 13.96 11.41 0.14
CA ASN A 86 13.91 12.72 0.79
C ASN A 86 15.30 13.37 0.96
N ARG A 87 16.36 12.58 0.98
CA ARG A 87 17.76 13.07 1.04
C ARG A 87 18.38 13.27 -0.34
N ASP A 88 17.71 12.81 -1.38
CA ASP A 88 18.19 12.94 -2.75
C ASP A 88 17.99 14.39 -3.23
N ALA A 89 19.09 15.09 -3.48
CA ALA A 89 19.07 16.48 -3.94
C ALA A 89 18.50 16.63 -5.38
N ASP A 90 18.49 15.55 -6.15
CA ASP A 90 17.93 15.54 -7.50
C ASP A 90 16.41 15.38 -7.50
N ASN A 91 15.84 14.88 -6.41
CA ASN A 91 14.39 14.79 -6.26
C ASN A 91 13.78 16.15 -5.91
N LYS A 92 13.16 16.77 -6.91
CA LYS A 92 12.49 18.08 -6.76
C LYS A 92 10.97 18.00 -6.66
N ARG A 93 10.41 16.78 -6.64
CA ARG A 93 8.96 16.57 -6.56
C ARG A 93 8.55 16.25 -5.13
N ASP A 94 7.46 16.84 -4.71
CA ASP A 94 6.79 16.41 -3.48
C ASP A 94 6.35 14.94 -3.59
N ILE A 95 6.60 14.16 -2.55
CA ILE A 95 6.13 12.77 -2.46
C ILE A 95 5.11 12.68 -1.35
N LEU A 96 3.91 12.28 -1.71
CA LEU A 96 2.81 12.04 -0.80
C LEU A 96 2.69 10.54 -0.56
N ALA A 97 3.13 10.09 0.62
CA ALA A 97 3.13 8.69 0.98
C ALA A 97 1.96 8.33 1.89
N PHE A 98 1.17 7.34 1.48
CA PHE A 98 0.08 6.78 2.28
C PHE A 98 0.47 5.40 2.81
N ILE A 99 0.41 5.23 4.12
CA ILE A 99 0.55 3.94 4.77
C ILE A 99 -0.81 3.55 5.33
N ARG A 100 -1.42 2.51 4.75
CA ARG A 100 -2.72 2.01 5.15
C ARG A 100 -2.58 0.62 5.74
N PHE A 101 -3.01 0.44 6.97
CA PHE A 101 -3.06 -0.88 7.60
C PHE A 101 -4.46 -1.18 8.12
N ARG A 102 -4.79 -2.46 8.11
CA ARG A 102 -5.97 -2.99 8.77
C ARG A 102 -5.55 -3.42 10.16
N GLN A 103 -6.02 -2.71 11.17
CA GLN A 103 -5.93 -3.16 12.54
C GLN A 103 -7.17 -4.00 12.85
N ASP A 104 -6.99 -5.26 13.18
CA ASP A 104 -8.07 -6.04 13.77
C ASP A 104 -8.26 -5.52 15.20
N THR A 105 -9.23 -4.64 15.35
CA THR A 105 -9.63 -4.10 16.64
C THR A 105 -10.41 -5.16 17.42
N ARG A 106 -9.76 -6.24 17.83
CA ARG A 106 -10.14 -6.96 19.03
C ARG A 106 -9.43 -6.29 20.20
N VAL A 107 -10.03 -5.21 20.69
CA VAL A 107 -9.66 -4.67 21.99
C VAL A 107 -10.05 -5.75 23.01
N GLN A 108 -9.10 -6.56 23.43
CA GLN A 108 -9.24 -7.29 24.68
C GLN A 108 -9.11 -6.24 25.78
N ILE A 109 -10.25 -5.79 26.28
CA ILE A 109 -10.29 -5.09 27.57
C ILE A 109 -9.95 -6.16 28.61
N GLY A 110 -8.68 -6.29 28.94
CA GLY A 110 -8.23 -7.03 30.10
C GLY A 110 -8.65 -6.22 31.32
N ASN A 111 -9.58 -6.72 32.10
CA ASN A 111 -9.78 -6.25 33.47
C ASN A 111 -8.51 -6.58 34.27
N TYR A 112 -7.77 -5.58 34.68
CA TYR A 112 -6.75 -5.65 35.73
C TYR A 112 -7.40 -5.32 37.09
#